data_a3966bdcf24a2630b14350940527f74f
#
_entry.id   a3966bdcf24a2630b14350940527f74f
#
_cell.length_a   1.000
_cell.length_b   1.000
_cell.length_c   1.000
_cell.angle_alpha   90.00
_cell.angle_beta   90.00
_cell.angle_gamma   90.00
#
_symmetry.space_group_name_H-M   'P 1'
#
loop_
_entity.id
_entity.type
_entity.pdbx_description
1 polymer ?
#
loop_
_entity_poly.entity_id
_entity_poly.type
_entity_poly.pdbx_seq_one_letter_code
_entity_poly.pdbx_strand_id
1 'polypeptide(L)'
;MTTIKHVSNSAEVDEKLAALLTNASAVQAIASAVEGTLGSKGLDAMLVDRLGDVVITNDGITILSKIETSHPAARMVIGIAKAQEEEVGDGTTTATIMAGTLLGEGVAQIVKGVPVTKVIEGVRVGLARAREALEALSTPIKGVDDPLLRKVAFVAGRQHADIADLVVTAARMVGAEKLAERHWKLMDTVVAQAGAGNEVFMGVVVDKERLNQQMPREIVKARVLVVDDALEPEEMEEEALGTEAGFNRYLALKSEFRENLSKLVELGVNVIVVDRGVDDAAEEVLTDAGVMVLRRVSSREVRQVAEHVGARPIKRTGLRREPGDLARYLGAAERVYEDEKLEHVRFLGGAGKPMATILVGAATDEVVDERERIAKDAAAAVQAALRGGVVPGGGAAELAAARCLEESRRSLKGMAGYGVDCVIEALRRPLSQIVANAGYNPLEKVGDVLAAQQETGKPSLGVDCDTGEVVDMFEMGILDPTLVKTYALKAAGEIAEAILRINTIIKKREEGGGSGGASGGGSGGGPGGAGTGSLDG
;
A
#
# COMPACT_ATOMS: atom_id res chain seq x y z
N MET A 1 -5.08 6.75 42.48
CA MET A 1 -6.50 6.44 42.21
C MET A 1 -6.97 7.32 41.08
N THR A 2 -7.15 6.74 39.90
CA THR A 2 -7.59 7.48 38.70
C THR A 2 -9.07 7.76 38.84
N THR A 3 -9.48 9.01 39.00
CA THR A 3 -10.89 9.35 39.12
C THR A 3 -11.51 9.41 37.71
N ILE A 4 -12.29 8.41 37.38
CA ILE A 4 -13.07 8.41 36.14
C ILE A 4 -14.27 9.34 36.34
N LYS A 5 -14.35 10.41 35.55
CA LYS A 5 -15.49 11.32 35.56
C LYS A 5 -16.53 10.84 34.57
N HIS A 6 -17.72 10.48 35.06
CA HIS A 6 -18.87 10.19 34.22
C HIS A 6 -19.50 11.54 33.76
N VAL A 7 -19.44 11.81 32.45
CA VAL A 7 -20.03 13.01 31.82
C VAL A 7 -21.49 12.77 31.45
N SER A 8 -21.84 11.50 31.19
CA SER A 8 -23.21 11.02 30.97
C SER A 8 -23.25 9.51 31.20
N ASN A 9 -24.45 8.92 31.28
CA ASN A 9 -24.60 7.46 31.42
C ASN A 9 -24.02 6.65 30.22
N SER A 10 -23.59 7.30 29.15
CA SER A 10 -23.09 6.68 27.92
C SER A 10 -21.63 7.05 27.57
N ALA A 11 -20.92 7.79 28.41
CA ALA A 11 -19.54 8.22 28.12
C ALA A 11 -18.65 8.17 29.36
N GLU A 12 -17.41 7.73 29.17
CA GLU A 12 -16.34 7.76 30.17
C GLU A 12 -15.25 8.72 29.69
N VAL A 13 -14.68 9.49 30.62
CA VAL A 13 -13.62 10.46 30.33
C VAL A 13 -12.36 10.06 31.10
N ASP A 14 -11.29 9.76 30.38
CA ASP A 14 -9.97 9.50 30.95
C ASP A 14 -9.28 10.83 31.33
N GLU A 15 -8.52 10.81 32.43
CA GLU A 15 -7.69 11.94 32.78
C GLU A 15 -6.54 12.13 31.76
N LYS A 16 -6.09 13.38 31.61
CA LYS A 16 -5.08 13.78 30.61
C LYS A 16 -3.82 12.91 30.59
N LEU A 17 -3.24 12.64 31.75
CA LEU A 17 -2.01 11.85 31.85
C LEU A 17 -2.27 10.36 31.54
N ALA A 18 -3.41 9.83 32.00
CA ALA A 18 -3.81 8.46 31.72
C ALA A 18 -4.06 8.26 30.22
N ALA A 19 -4.72 9.21 29.56
CA ALA A 19 -4.94 9.17 28.11
C ALA A 19 -3.63 9.15 27.33
N LEU A 20 -2.67 10.02 27.69
CA LEU A 20 -1.36 10.07 27.04
C LEU A 20 -0.56 8.76 27.20
N LEU A 21 -0.50 8.23 28.43
CA LEU A 21 0.20 6.98 28.73
C LEU A 21 -0.42 5.79 28.01
N THR A 22 -1.75 5.70 27.98
CA THR A 22 -2.48 4.64 27.29
C THR A 22 -2.22 4.69 25.78
N ASN A 23 -2.27 5.89 25.18
CA ASN A 23 -1.96 6.08 23.76
C ASN A 23 -0.51 5.70 23.45
N ALA A 24 0.45 6.14 24.27
CA ALA A 24 1.87 5.80 24.06
C ALA A 24 2.12 4.29 24.16
N SER A 25 1.53 3.62 25.14
CA SER A 25 1.64 2.16 25.27
C SER A 25 1.06 1.40 24.07
N ALA A 26 -0.08 1.85 23.56
CA ALA A 26 -0.70 1.23 22.39
C ALA A 26 0.16 1.42 21.12
N VAL A 27 0.73 2.60 20.93
CA VAL A 27 1.63 2.90 19.80
C VAL A 27 2.94 2.12 19.92
N GLN A 28 3.51 2.05 21.12
CA GLN A 28 4.72 1.27 21.35
C GLN A 28 4.51 -0.21 21.06
N ALA A 29 3.36 -0.77 21.43
CA ALA A 29 3.02 -2.16 21.11
C ALA A 29 2.98 -2.41 19.59
N ILE A 30 2.43 -1.47 18.81
CA ILE A 30 2.44 -1.55 17.33
C ILE A 30 3.86 -1.45 16.77
N ALA A 31 4.68 -0.54 17.28
CA ALA A 31 6.08 -0.40 16.84
C ALA A 31 6.89 -1.67 17.16
N SER A 32 6.72 -2.24 18.35
CA SER A 32 7.41 -3.47 18.78
C SER A 32 6.99 -4.69 17.97
N ALA A 33 5.78 -4.72 17.40
CA ALA A 33 5.33 -5.82 16.56
C ALA A 33 6.10 -5.91 15.22
N VAL A 34 6.68 -4.80 14.76
CA VAL A 34 7.38 -4.74 13.46
C VAL A 34 8.88 -4.48 13.59
N GLU A 35 9.38 -4.03 14.74
CA GLU A 35 10.81 -3.65 14.89
C GLU A 35 11.78 -4.81 14.64
N GLY A 36 11.38 -6.05 14.92
CA GLY A 36 12.18 -7.24 14.67
C GLY A 36 12.42 -7.55 13.19
N THR A 37 11.64 -6.95 12.29
CA THR A 37 11.77 -7.19 10.84
C THR A 37 12.70 -6.18 10.15
N LEU A 38 13.19 -5.15 10.85
CA LEU A 38 13.97 -4.08 10.26
C LEU A 38 15.41 -4.48 9.96
N GLY A 39 15.88 -4.16 8.76
CA GLY A 39 17.27 -4.33 8.32
C GLY A 39 17.57 -5.70 7.70
N SER A 40 18.82 -5.88 7.23
CA SER A 40 19.26 -7.07 6.50
C SER A 40 19.24 -8.37 7.33
N LYS A 41 19.22 -8.26 8.65
CA LYS A 41 19.13 -9.38 9.61
C LYS A 41 17.79 -9.39 10.33
N GLY A 42 16.82 -8.64 9.83
CA GLY A 42 15.44 -8.71 10.32
C GLY A 42 14.85 -10.10 10.09
N LEU A 43 14.05 -10.56 11.06
CA LEU A 43 13.41 -11.88 11.02
C LEU A 43 11.96 -11.74 10.57
N ASP A 44 11.42 -12.82 10.00
CA ASP A 44 10.02 -12.87 9.61
C ASP A 44 9.11 -12.99 10.83
N ALA A 45 7.94 -12.36 10.75
CA ALA A 45 6.85 -12.55 11.68
C ALA A 45 5.88 -13.61 11.14
N MET A 46 5.43 -14.50 12.00
CA MET A 46 4.36 -15.44 11.69
C MET A 46 3.04 -14.90 12.22
N LEU A 47 2.08 -14.69 11.32
CA LEU A 47 0.74 -14.23 11.63
C LEU A 47 -0.23 -15.41 11.45
N VAL A 48 -1.03 -15.69 12.48
CA VAL A 48 -2.05 -16.74 12.42
C VAL A 48 -3.41 -16.08 12.63
N ASP A 49 -4.30 -16.24 11.68
CA ASP A 49 -5.65 -15.71 11.77
C ASP A 49 -6.59 -16.60 12.60
N ARG A 50 -7.85 -16.18 12.74
CA ARG A 50 -8.87 -16.93 13.54
C ARG A 50 -9.27 -18.25 12.90
N LEU A 51 -9.02 -18.44 11.62
CA LEU A 51 -9.35 -19.66 10.88
C LEU A 51 -8.17 -20.63 10.86
N GLY A 52 -6.98 -20.18 11.31
CA GLY A 52 -5.74 -20.95 11.32
C GLY A 52 -4.89 -20.74 10.09
N ASP A 53 -5.25 -19.80 9.21
CA ASP A 53 -4.41 -19.43 8.07
C ASP A 53 -3.14 -18.74 8.57
N VAL A 54 -2.00 -19.14 7.99
CA VAL A 54 -0.67 -18.68 8.39
C VAL A 54 -0.07 -17.82 7.30
N VAL A 55 0.40 -16.62 7.68
CA VAL A 55 1.18 -15.73 6.83
C VAL A 55 2.53 -15.51 7.49
N ILE A 56 3.62 -15.81 6.78
CA ILE A 56 4.99 -15.55 7.22
C ILE A 56 5.53 -14.40 6.37
N THR A 57 5.93 -13.33 7.03
CA THR A 57 6.39 -12.11 6.34
C THR A 57 7.26 -11.25 7.24
N ASN A 58 8.19 -10.49 6.64
CA ASN A 58 8.92 -9.41 7.31
C ASN A 58 8.47 -8.03 6.83
N ASP A 59 7.44 -7.95 6.00
CA ASP A 59 6.91 -6.70 5.52
C ASP A 59 6.04 -6.01 6.57
N GLY A 60 6.44 -4.77 6.94
CA GLY A 60 5.78 -3.99 7.98
C GLY A 60 4.32 -3.71 7.69
N ILE A 61 3.95 -3.35 6.44
CA ILE A 61 2.55 -3.04 6.12
C ILE A 61 1.66 -4.28 6.14
N THR A 62 2.16 -5.42 5.70
CA THR A 62 1.44 -6.70 5.76
C THR A 62 1.18 -7.09 7.21
N ILE A 63 2.20 -7.01 8.09
CA ILE A 63 2.06 -7.28 9.52
C ILE A 63 1.00 -6.34 10.11
N LEU A 64 1.17 -5.03 9.93
CA LEU A 64 0.30 -4.02 10.52
C LEU A 64 -1.14 -4.08 10.01
N SER A 65 -1.36 -4.44 8.75
CA SER A 65 -2.71 -4.55 8.17
C SER A 65 -3.49 -5.76 8.70
N LYS A 66 -2.80 -6.80 9.16
CA LYS A 66 -3.38 -8.01 9.75
C LYS A 66 -3.61 -7.88 11.26
N ILE A 67 -3.00 -6.89 11.93
CA ILE A 67 -3.20 -6.66 13.36
C ILE A 67 -4.61 -6.09 13.60
N GLU A 68 -5.43 -6.86 14.29
CA GLU A 68 -6.72 -6.39 14.79
C GLU A 68 -6.51 -5.53 16.05
N THR A 69 -6.81 -4.25 15.97
CA THR A 69 -6.76 -3.36 17.12
C THR A 69 -8.00 -2.50 17.24
N SER A 70 -8.54 -2.41 18.45
CA SER A 70 -9.63 -1.49 18.79
C SER A 70 -9.12 -0.13 19.24
N HIS A 71 -7.82 -0.01 19.60
CA HIS A 71 -7.27 1.22 20.16
C HIS A 71 -7.10 2.31 19.09
N PRO A 72 -7.69 3.52 19.26
CA PRO A 72 -7.65 4.56 18.24
C PRO A 72 -6.23 5.01 17.86
N ALA A 73 -5.33 5.20 18.84
CA ALA A 73 -3.95 5.61 18.59
C ALA A 73 -3.15 4.54 17.81
N ALA A 74 -3.40 3.25 18.08
CA ALA A 74 -2.80 2.16 17.32
C ALA A 74 -3.26 2.18 15.84
N ARG A 75 -4.56 2.40 15.59
CA ARG A 75 -5.09 2.56 14.23
C ARG A 75 -4.47 3.75 13.49
N MET A 76 -4.22 4.86 14.19
CA MET A 76 -3.56 6.02 13.60
C MET A 76 -2.14 5.66 13.12
N VAL A 77 -1.38 4.89 13.89
CA VAL A 77 -0.02 4.45 13.51
C VAL A 77 -0.06 3.46 12.34
N ILE A 78 -1.00 2.52 12.33
CA ILE A 78 -1.22 1.65 11.15
C ILE A 78 -1.55 2.50 9.92
N GLY A 79 -2.30 3.60 10.09
CA GLY A 79 -2.58 4.57 9.02
C GLY A 79 -1.32 5.22 8.44
N ILE A 80 -0.28 5.47 9.26
CA ILE A 80 1.02 5.98 8.76
C ILE A 80 1.65 4.97 7.80
N ALA A 81 1.73 3.71 8.22
CA ALA A 81 2.36 2.69 7.39
C ALA A 81 1.64 2.56 6.03
N LYS A 82 0.30 2.64 6.02
CA LYS A 82 -0.48 2.66 4.78
C LYS A 82 -0.19 3.90 3.92
N ALA A 83 -0.12 5.08 4.53
CA ALA A 83 0.20 6.31 3.81
C ALA A 83 1.63 6.31 3.26
N GLN A 84 2.59 5.75 3.99
CA GLN A 84 3.97 5.54 3.54
C GLN A 84 4.02 4.61 2.32
N GLU A 85 3.28 3.50 2.38
CA GLU A 85 3.16 2.54 1.27
C GLU A 85 2.51 3.18 0.03
N GLU A 86 1.42 3.90 0.23
CA GLU A 86 0.70 4.57 -0.87
C GLU A 86 1.51 5.68 -1.53
N GLU A 87 2.32 6.44 -0.80
CA GLU A 87 3.04 7.59 -1.36
C GLU A 87 4.40 7.20 -1.94
N VAL A 88 5.16 6.36 -1.24
CA VAL A 88 6.56 6.03 -1.61
C VAL A 88 6.82 4.53 -1.77
N GLY A 89 5.94 3.65 -1.30
CA GLY A 89 5.98 2.21 -1.50
C GLY A 89 7.11 1.48 -0.76
N ASP A 90 7.73 2.12 0.25
CA ASP A 90 8.80 1.53 1.07
C ASP A 90 8.94 2.31 2.39
N GLY A 91 9.65 1.71 3.37
CA GLY A 91 9.97 2.35 4.66
C GLY A 91 8.86 2.35 5.70
N THR A 92 7.84 1.52 5.56
CA THR A 92 6.69 1.40 6.47
C THR A 92 7.08 1.05 7.89
N THR A 93 8.00 0.09 8.07
CA THR A 93 8.58 -0.30 9.35
C THR A 93 9.34 0.85 10.00
N THR A 94 10.19 1.55 9.24
CA THR A 94 10.97 2.70 9.74
C THR A 94 10.05 3.82 10.22
N ALA A 95 9.02 4.19 9.44
CA ALA A 95 8.06 5.22 9.81
C ALA A 95 7.31 4.87 11.12
N THR A 96 6.91 3.61 11.26
CA THR A 96 6.22 3.11 12.45
C THR A 96 7.10 3.16 13.71
N ILE A 97 8.35 2.73 13.61
CA ILE A 97 9.32 2.74 14.72
C ILE A 97 9.66 4.18 15.12
N MET A 98 9.88 5.07 14.15
CA MET A 98 10.13 6.49 14.41
C MET A 98 8.95 7.16 15.10
N ALA A 99 7.71 6.85 14.68
CA ALA A 99 6.50 7.36 15.33
C ALA A 99 6.39 6.88 16.79
N GLY A 100 6.64 5.59 17.02
CA GLY A 100 6.67 5.00 18.35
C GLY A 100 7.70 5.67 19.28
N THR A 101 8.92 5.85 18.79
CA THR A 101 10.00 6.49 19.52
C THR A 101 9.69 7.96 19.82
N LEU A 102 9.27 8.72 18.79
CA LEU A 102 8.97 10.14 18.93
C LEU A 102 7.84 10.39 19.93
N LEU A 103 6.80 9.56 19.90
CA LEU A 103 5.71 9.65 20.87
C LEU A 103 6.16 9.25 22.29
N GLY A 104 6.90 8.15 22.41
CA GLY A 104 7.41 7.66 23.69
C GLY A 104 8.30 8.71 24.39
N GLU A 105 9.27 9.26 23.66
CA GLU A 105 10.13 10.33 24.16
C GLU A 105 9.35 11.60 24.47
N GLY A 106 8.39 11.98 23.61
CA GLY A 106 7.51 13.13 23.85
C GLY A 106 6.74 13.00 25.17
N VAL A 107 6.13 11.83 25.41
CA VAL A 107 5.43 11.54 26.66
C VAL A 107 6.39 11.53 27.86
N ALA A 108 7.60 10.96 27.71
CA ALA A 108 8.61 10.99 28.77
C ALA A 108 9.01 12.43 29.18
N GLN A 109 9.13 13.36 28.22
CA GLN A 109 9.39 14.77 28.53
C GLN A 109 8.20 15.43 29.24
N ILE A 110 6.96 15.12 28.84
CA ILE A 110 5.74 15.64 29.45
C ILE A 110 5.64 15.16 30.91
N VAL A 111 5.93 13.89 31.17
CA VAL A 111 5.96 13.33 32.55
C VAL A 111 7.01 14.03 33.42
N LYS A 112 8.16 14.43 32.85
CA LYS A 112 9.20 15.22 33.52
C LYS A 112 8.79 16.69 33.75
N GLY A 113 7.60 17.11 33.30
CA GLY A 113 7.05 18.45 33.54
C GLY A 113 7.22 19.43 32.38
N VAL A 114 7.69 19.00 31.18
CA VAL A 114 7.75 19.86 30.00
C VAL A 114 6.33 20.08 29.46
N PRO A 115 5.88 21.33 29.25
CA PRO A 115 4.55 21.56 28.68
C PRO A 115 4.39 20.93 27.31
N VAL A 116 3.25 20.27 27.07
CA VAL A 116 2.93 19.61 25.78
C VAL A 116 3.17 20.52 24.57
N THR A 117 2.74 21.79 24.69
CA THR A 117 2.91 22.78 23.61
C THR A 117 4.38 23.06 23.28
N LYS A 118 5.28 22.98 24.28
CA LYS A 118 6.72 23.17 24.09
C LYS A 118 7.39 21.93 23.51
N VAL A 119 6.95 20.75 23.89
CA VAL A 119 7.39 19.50 23.23
C VAL A 119 7.02 19.53 21.75
N ILE A 120 5.76 19.84 21.42
CA ILE A 120 5.28 19.92 20.04
C ILE A 120 6.02 21.00 19.22
N GLU A 121 6.24 22.18 19.81
CA GLU A 121 7.03 23.25 19.18
C GLU A 121 8.44 22.77 18.81
N GLY A 122 9.10 22.10 19.76
CA GLY A 122 10.43 21.54 19.54
C GLY A 122 10.45 20.41 18.53
N VAL A 123 9.47 19.51 18.56
CA VAL A 123 9.31 18.43 17.56
C VAL A 123 9.20 19.02 16.15
N ARG A 124 8.35 20.02 15.95
CA ARG A 124 8.21 20.70 14.65
C ARG A 124 9.52 21.30 14.14
N VAL A 125 10.25 21.99 15.01
CA VAL A 125 11.55 22.58 14.68
C VAL A 125 12.56 21.48 14.34
N GLY A 126 12.61 20.41 15.14
CA GLY A 126 13.48 19.26 14.90
C GLY A 126 13.19 18.56 13.57
N LEU A 127 11.91 18.28 13.28
CA LEU A 127 11.50 17.64 12.03
C LEU A 127 11.84 18.46 10.79
N ALA A 128 11.63 19.78 10.83
CA ALA A 128 11.97 20.66 9.71
C ALA A 128 13.48 20.62 9.42
N ARG A 129 14.32 20.74 10.45
CA ARG A 129 15.78 20.69 10.33
C ARG A 129 16.30 19.30 9.92
N ALA A 130 15.69 18.25 10.47
CA ALA A 130 16.05 16.87 10.08
C ALA A 130 15.79 16.60 8.61
N ARG A 131 14.65 17.10 8.11
CA ARG A 131 14.34 17.02 6.68
C ARG A 131 15.36 17.77 5.83
N GLU A 132 15.67 19.01 6.19
CA GLU A 132 16.70 19.82 5.51
C GLU A 132 18.05 19.11 5.51
N ALA A 133 18.44 18.49 6.63
CA ALA A 133 19.69 17.73 6.72
C ALA A 133 19.69 16.49 5.81
N LEU A 134 18.58 15.71 5.77
CA LEU A 134 18.46 14.57 4.87
C LEU A 134 18.46 14.98 3.39
N GLU A 135 17.76 16.07 3.04
CA GLU A 135 17.76 16.63 1.69
C GLU A 135 19.15 17.11 1.27
N ALA A 136 19.92 17.72 2.19
CA ALA A 136 21.30 18.15 1.94
C ALA A 136 22.30 16.99 1.75
N LEU A 137 22.02 15.82 2.32
CA LEU A 137 22.82 14.60 2.12
C LEU A 137 22.47 13.88 0.82
N SER A 138 21.40 14.26 0.15
CA SER A 138 20.90 13.56 -1.02
C SER A 138 21.84 13.70 -2.22
N THR A 139 22.15 12.57 -2.84
CA THR A 139 22.86 12.50 -4.12
C THR A 139 21.82 12.33 -5.24
N PRO A 140 21.72 13.29 -6.18
CA PRO A 140 20.74 13.21 -7.26
C PRO A 140 21.07 12.09 -8.25
N ILE A 141 20.05 11.40 -8.73
CA ILE A 141 20.15 10.40 -9.80
C ILE A 141 20.13 11.11 -11.16
N LYS A 142 21.08 10.77 -12.03
CA LYS A 142 21.27 11.42 -13.34
C LYS A 142 20.31 10.94 -14.43
N GLY A 143 19.50 9.93 -14.16
CA GLY A 143 18.53 9.38 -15.10
C GLY A 143 18.39 7.87 -14.94
N VAL A 144 17.62 7.24 -15.84
CA VAL A 144 17.30 5.81 -15.77
C VAL A 144 18.50 4.87 -15.98
N ASP A 145 19.60 5.39 -16.52
CA ASP A 145 20.85 4.63 -16.74
C ASP A 145 21.87 4.78 -15.59
N ASP A 146 21.53 5.54 -14.55
CA ASP A 146 22.43 5.73 -13.42
C ASP A 146 22.64 4.40 -12.69
N PRO A 147 23.91 3.95 -12.50
CA PRO A 147 24.21 2.67 -11.83
C PRO A 147 23.76 2.62 -10.38
N LEU A 148 23.51 3.76 -9.74
CA LEU A 148 22.99 3.80 -8.37
C LEU A 148 21.57 3.20 -8.27
N LEU A 149 20.76 3.27 -9.35
CA LEU A 149 19.41 2.69 -9.36
C LEU A 149 19.44 1.17 -9.13
N ARG A 150 20.43 0.47 -9.72
CA ARG A 150 20.57 -0.97 -9.49
C ARG A 150 20.90 -1.28 -8.03
N LYS A 151 21.73 -0.44 -7.39
CA LYS A 151 22.07 -0.60 -5.97
C LYS A 151 20.83 -0.40 -5.10
N VAL A 152 20.03 0.65 -5.38
CA VAL A 152 18.75 0.91 -4.69
C VAL A 152 17.78 -0.26 -4.89
N ALA A 153 17.59 -0.72 -6.13
CA ALA A 153 16.72 -1.85 -6.43
C ALA A 153 17.17 -3.14 -5.71
N PHE A 154 18.49 -3.36 -5.61
CA PHE A 154 19.05 -4.52 -4.93
C PHE A 154 18.80 -4.50 -3.42
N VAL A 155 18.94 -3.32 -2.79
CA VAL A 155 18.69 -3.16 -1.35
C VAL A 155 17.21 -3.30 -1.05
N ALA A 156 16.35 -2.54 -1.73
CA ALA A 156 14.90 -2.61 -1.54
C ALA A 156 14.32 -3.97 -1.96
N GLY A 157 14.93 -4.60 -2.99
CA GLY A 157 14.60 -5.95 -3.44
C GLY A 157 15.24 -7.06 -2.60
N ARG A 158 15.64 -6.78 -1.36
CA ARG A 158 16.17 -7.76 -0.39
C ARG A 158 17.31 -8.63 -0.95
N GLN A 159 18.23 -8.01 -1.68
CA GLN A 159 19.39 -8.64 -2.31
C GLN A 159 19.07 -9.66 -3.43
N HIS A 160 17.84 -9.64 -3.96
CA HIS A 160 17.46 -10.40 -5.15
C HIS A 160 17.97 -9.71 -6.43
N ALA A 161 19.13 -10.16 -6.93
CA ALA A 161 19.76 -9.55 -8.11
C ALA A 161 18.91 -9.66 -9.37
N ASP A 162 18.20 -10.78 -9.56
CA ASP A 162 17.26 -11.01 -10.66
C ASP A 162 16.12 -9.99 -10.66
N ILE A 163 15.51 -9.71 -9.51
CA ILE A 163 14.44 -8.70 -9.36
C ILE A 163 15.00 -7.29 -9.61
N ALA A 164 16.18 -6.98 -9.04
CA ALA A 164 16.81 -5.67 -9.25
C ALA A 164 17.06 -5.38 -10.73
N ASP A 165 17.56 -6.36 -11.47
CA ASP A 165 17.83 -6.23 -12.90
C ASP A 165 16.55 -6.08 -13.74
N LEU A 166 15.47 -6.80 -13.38
CA LEU A 166 14.15 -6.64 -14.00
C LEU A 166 13.59 -5.22 -13.81
N VAL A 167 13.60 -4.73 -12.57
CA VAL A 167 13.06 -3.42 -12.22
C VAL A 167 13.82 -2.28 -12.93
N VAL A 168 15.15 -2.33 -12.92
CA VAL A 168 15.96 -1.32 -13.63
C VAL A 168 15.74 -1.39 -15.14
N THR A 169 15.59 -2.58 -15.71
CA THR A 169 15.25 -2.76 -17.12
C THR A 169 13.91 -2.14 -17.45
N ALA A 170 12.89 -2.39 -16.61
CA ALA A 170 11.57 -1.79 -16.77
C ALA A 170 11.63 -0.25 -16.67
N ALA A 171 12.38 0.29 -15.71
CA ALA A 171 12.55 1.74 -15.56
C ALA A 171 13.17 2.39 -16.81
N ARG A 172 14.16 1.72 -17.43
CA ARG A 172 14.76 2.17 -18.70
C ARG A 172 13.76 2.13 -19.85
N MET A 173 12.98 1.06 -19.96
CA MET A 173 11.99 0.90 -21.03
C MET A 173 10.86 1.93 -20.93
N VAL A 174 10.41 2.25 -19.72
CA VAL A 174 9.36 3.25 -19.46
C VAL A 174 9.87 4.68 -19.68
N GLY A 175 11.10 4.94 -19.28
CA GLY A 175 11.74 6.25 -19.41
C GLY A 175 11.44 7.22 -18.26
N ALA A 176 12.33 8.21 -18.10
CA ALA A 176 12.31 9.13 -16.98
C ALA A 176 11.04 10.01 -16.92
N GLU A 177 10.51 10.42 -18.09
CA GLU A 177 9.33 11.29 -18.16
C GLU A 177 8.10 10.62 -17.53
N LYS A 178 7.87 9.34 -17.87
CA LYS A 178 6.73 8.59 -17.32
C LYS A 178 6.91 8.29 -15.83
N LEU A 179 8.13 7.97 -15.40
CA LEU A 179 8.48 7.73 -14.01
C LEU A 179 8.33 8.98 -13.13
N ALA A 180 8.40 10.18 -13.72
CA ALA A 180 8.17 11.43 -13.02
C ALA A 180 6.70 11.78 -12.83
N GLU A 181 5.76 11.16 -13.55
CA GLU A 181 4.31 11.39 -13.41
C GLU A 181 3.84 11.04 -11.98
N ARG A 182 3.20 11.99 -11.29
CA ARG A 182 2.84 11.84 -9.86
C ARG A 182 1.89 10.68 -9.57
N HIS A 183 0.94 10.44 -10.47
CA HIS A 183 -0.12 9.44 -10.27
C HIS A 183 0.19 8.08 -10.90
N TRP A 184 1.33 7.96 -11.57
CA TRP A 184 1.76 6.71 -12.17
C TRP A 184 2.82 6.04 -11.29
N LYS A 185 2.65 4.77 -11.02
CA LYS A 185 3.55 3.99 -10.16
C LYS A 185 4.14 2.80 -10.90
N LEU A 186 5.46 2.67 -10.88
CA LEU A 186 6.16 1.53 -11.47
C LEU A 186 5.80 0.22 -10.77
N MET A 187 5.60 0.26 -9.46
CA MET A 187 5.18 -0.90 -8.68
C MET A 187 3.84 -1.51 -9.15
N ASP A 188 2.98 -0.69 -9.77
CA ASP A 188 1.70 -1.16 -10.29
C ASP A 188 1.81 -2.01 -11.55
N THR A 189 2.99 -2.07 -12.17
CA THR A 189 3.28 -2.87 -13.37
C THR A 189 3.89 -4.23 -13.03
N VAL A 190 4.12 -4.52 -11.76
CA VAL A 190 4.62 -5.80 -11.28
C VAL A 190 3.48 -6.81 -11.26
N VAL A 191 3.75 -7.97 -11.85
CA VAL A 191 2.89 -9.15 -11.84
C VAL A 191 3.77 -10.34 -11.49
N ALA A 192 3.40 -11.11 -10.46
CA ALA A 192 4.10 -12.35 -10.13
C ALA A 192 3.20 -13.56 -10.42
N GLN A 193 3.81 -14.65 -10.88
CA GLN A 193 3.05 -15.84 -11.22
C GLN A 193 3.89 -17.11 -11.10
N ALA A 194 3.29 -18.16 -10.55
CA ALA A 194 3.93 -19.47 -10.46
C ALA A 194 4.16 -20.06 -11.84
N GLY A 195 5.32 -20.70 -12.02
CA GLY A 195 5.68 -21.32 -13.30
C GLY A 195 6.04 -20.35 -14.43
N ALA A 196 5.94 -19.02 -14.19
CA ALA A 196 6.43 -18.02 -15.12
C ALA A 196 7.96 -17.91 -15.09
N GLY A 197 8.56 -17.40 -16.16
CA GLY A 197 9.93 -16.91 -16.17
C GLY A 197 10.00 -15.43 -15.74
N ASN A 198 11.16 -15.00 -15.28
CA ASN A 198 11.43 -13.59 -15.07
C ASN A 198 11.54 -12.86 -16.41
N GLU A 199 10.67 -11.90 -16.67
CA GLU A 199 10.61 -11.19 -17.95
C GLU A 199 10.18 -9.72 -17.76
N VAL A 200 10.74 -8.83 -18.58
CA VAL A 200 10.24 -7.46 -18.74
C VAL A 200 9.92 -7.22 -20.20
N PHE A 201 8.74 -6.71 -20.47
CA PHE A 201 8.31 -6.40 -21.83
C PHE A 201 7.43 -5.15 -21.87
N MET A 202 7.41 -4.48 -23.04
CA MET A 202 6.49 -3.37 -23.29
C MET A 202 5.10 -3.89 -23.57
N GLY A 203 4.21 -3.75 -22.61
CA GLY A 203 2.85 -4.25 -22.69
C GLY A 203 2.17 -4.28 -21.33
N VAL A 204 0.94 -4.79 -21.34
CA VAL A 204 0.11 -4.99 -20.14
C VAL A 204 -0.32 -6.45 -20.09
N VAL A 205 -0.28 -7.05 -18.92
CA VAL A 205 -0.89 -8.34 -18.61
C VAL A 205 -2.24 -8.11 -17.97
N VAL A 206 -3.23 -8.88 -18.39
CA VAL A 206 -4.54 -8.98 -17.75
C VAL A 206 -4.69 -10.40 -17.23
N ASP A 207 -4.85 -10.53 -15.92
CA ASP A 207 -5.00 -11.81 -15.21
C ASP A 207 -6.41 -12.40 -15.44
N LYS A 208 -6.71 -12.67 -16.71
CA LYS A 208 -7.95 -13.26 -17.19
C LYS A 208 -7.70 -14.03 -18.47
N GLU A 209 -8.43 -15.12 -18.61
CA GLU A 209 -8.57 -15.84 -19.88
C GLU A 209 -9.61 -15.18 -20.79
N ARG A 210 -9.60 -15.53 -22.09
CA ARG A 210 -10.70 -15.19 -23.01
C ARG A 210 -12.01 -15.81 -22.52
N LEU A 211 -13.12 -15.16 -22.82
CA LEU A 211 -14.45 -15.50 -22.30
C LEU A 211 -14.85 -16.96 -22.57
N ASN A 212 -14.52 -17.48 -23.76
CA ASN A 212 -14.68 -18.88 -24.10
C ASN A 212 -13.60 -19.35 -25.10
N GLN A 213 -13.41 -20.67 -25.21
CA GLN A 213 -12.35 -21.27 -26.02
C GLN A 213 -12.58 -21.18 -27.55
N GLN A 214 -13.80 -20.81 -28.00
CA GLN A 214 -14.11 -20.63 -29.43
C GLN A 214 -13.62 -19.27 -29.94
N MET A 215 -13.40 -18.33 -29.05
CA MET A 215 -12.83 -17.03 -29.39
C MET A 215 -11.36 -17.17 -29.81
N PRO A 216 -10.86 -16.26 -30.68
CA PRO A 216 -9.46 -16.30 -31.11
C PRO A 216 -8.50 -16.22 -29.94
N ARG A 217 -7.46 -17.04 -29.95
CA ARG A 217 -6.39 -17.02 -28.94
C ARG A 217 -5.41 -15.86 -29.14
N GLU A 218 -5.28 -15.40 -30.38
CA GLU A 218 -4.34 -14.35 -30.76
C GLU A 218 -4.98 -13.43 -31.79
N ILE A 219 -4.80 -12.13 -31.57
CA ILE A 219 -5.23 -11.06 -32.47
C ILE A 219 -4.02 -10.19 -32.79
N VAL A 220 -3.71 -10.07 -34.08
CA VAL A 220 -2.70 -9.17 -34.62
C VAL A 220 -3.37 -7.90 -35.15
N LYS A 221 -2.77 -6.71 -34.89
CA LYS A 221 -3.35 -5.42 -35.23
C LYS A 221 -4.71 -5.21 -34.53
N ALA A 222 -4.69 -5.41 -33.21
CA ALA A 222 -5.90 -5.35 -32.39
C ALA A 222 -6.49 -3.93 -32.37
N ARG A 223 -7.83 -3.86 -32.59
CA ARG A 223 -8.66 -2.69 -32.27
C ARG A 223 -9.43 -2.98 -30.99
N VAL A 224 -9.04 -2.29 -29.95
CA VAL A 224 -9.46 -2.59 -28.58
C VAL A 224 -10.54 -1.62 -28.13
N LEU A 225 -11.67 -2.15 -27.66
CA LEU A 225 -12.69 -1.42 -26.93
C LEU A 225 -12.56 -1.75 -25.45
N VAL A 226 -12.62 -0.72 -24.61
CA VAL A 226 -12.59 -0.86 -23.15
C VAL A 226 -13.94 -0.40 -22.58
N VAL A 227 -14.63 -1.32 -21.89
CA VAL A 227 -15.95 -1.07 -21.27
C VAL A 227 -15.80 -1.07 -19.75
N ASP A 228 -15.91 0.12 -19.17
CA ASP A 228 -15.90 0.37 -17.70
C ASP A 228 -17.32 0.20 -17.15
N ASP A 229 -17.94 -0.94 -17.41
CA ASP A 229 -19.32 -1.33 -17.04
C ASP A 229 -19.51 -2.81 -17.39
N ALA A 230 -20.75 -3.31 -17.25
CA ALA A 230 -21.17 -4.58 -17.83
C ALA A 230 -21.50 -4.43 -19.34
N LEU A 231 -21.21 -5.47 -20.12
CA LEU A 231 -21.60 -5.58 -21.53
C LEU A 231 -22.90 -6.36 -21.64
N GLU A 232 -24.00 -5.69 -21.32
CA GLU A 232 -25.34 -6.26 -21.22
C GLU A 232 -26.40 -5.22 -21.63
N PRO A 233 -27.63 -5.64 -21.98
CA PRO A 233 -28.76 -4.72 -22.18
C PRO A 233 -29.04 -3.87 -20.93
N GLU A 234 -29.72 -2.74 -21.09
CA GLU A 234 -30.20 -1.99 -19.91
C GLU A 234 -31.19 -2.84 -19.12
N GLU A 235 -30.98 -2.86 -17.80
CA GLU A 235 -31.89 -3.51 -16.86
C GLU A 235 -33.24 -2.80 -16.82
N MET A 236 -34.30 -3.58 -16.67
CA MET A 236 -35.65 -3.08 -16.40
C MET A 236 -36.09 -3.61 -15.03
N GLU A 237 -36.90 -2.80 -14.34
CA GLU A 237 -37.50 -3.22 -13.07
C GLU A 237 -38.41 -4.44 -13.31
N GLU A 238 -38.33 -5.45 -12.45
CA GLU A 238 -39.10 -6.71 -12.57
C GLU A 238 -40.61 -6.45 -12.66
N GLU A 239 -41.12 -5.44 -11.95
CA GLU A 239 -42.53 -5.04 -11.96
C GLU A 239 -42.98 -4.56 -13.35
N ALA A 240 -42.09 -3.90 -14.10
CA ALA A 240 -42.41 -3.44 -15.46
C ALA A 240 -42.50 -4.61 -16.45
N LEU A 241 -41.74 -5.68 -16.28
CA LEU A 241 -41.76 -6.87 -17.14
C LEU A 241 -43.08 -7.63 -17.09
N GLY A 242 -43.85 -7.49 -16.03
CA GLY A 242 -45.21 -8.07 -15.89
C GLY A 242 -46.27 -7.43 -16.80
N THR A 243 -45.95 -6.35 -17.50
CA THR A 243 -46.88 -5.65 -18.40
C THR A 243 -46.52 -5.90 -19.87
N GLU A 244 -47.53 -5.88 -20.77
CA GLU A 244 -47.30 -6.02 -22.22
C GLU A 244 -46.36 -4.93 -22.75
N ALA A 245 -46.53 -3.68 -22.29
CA ALA A 245 -45.66 -2.56 -22.66
C ALA A 245 -44.24 -2.75 -22.17
N GLY A 246 -44.04 -3.24 -20.95
CA GLY A 246 -42.73 -3.53 -20.38
C GLY A 246 -42.03 -4.67 -21.11
N PHE A 247 -42.76 -5.74 -21.41
CA PHE A 247 -42.21 -6.85 -22.19
C PHE A 247 -41.78 -6.42 -23.61
N ASN A 248 -42.59 -5.62 -24.30
CA ASN A 248 -42.22 -5.07 -25.60
C ASN A 248 -41.02 -4.14 -25.51
N ARG A 249 -40.89 -3.35 -24.45
CA ARG A 249 -39.71 -2.53 -24.19
C ARG A 249 -38.44 -3.38 -23.95
N TYR A 250 -38.56 -4.47 -23.20
CA TYR A 250 -37.47 -5.42 -22.99
C TYR A 250 -36.97 -6.02 -24.30
N LEU A 251 -37.87 -6.47 -25.18
CA LEU A 251 -37.48 -6.99 -26.48
C LEU A 251 -36.81 -5.92 -27.35
N ALA A 252 -37.30 -4.68 -27.29
CA ALA A 252 -36.67 -3.57 -28.01
C ALA A 252 -35.24 -3.28 -27.50
N LEU A 253 -35.02 -3.30 -26.19
CA LEU A 253 -33.66 -3.12 -25.59
C LEU A 253 -32.72 -4.24 -25.99
N LYS A 254 -33.17 -5.48 -26.03
CA LYS A 254 -32.37 -6.61 -26.52
C LYS A 254 -32.02 -6.49 -27.99
N SER A 255 -32.96 -6.06 -28.84
CA SER A 255 -32.71 -5.81 -30.26
C SER A 255 -31.70 -4.68 -30.44
N GLU A 256 -31.91 -3.55 -29.79
CA GLU A 256 -30.98 -2.41 -29.79
C GLU A 256 -29.57 -2.81 -29.35
N PHE A 257 -29.46 -3.64 -28.31
CA PHE A 257 -28.18 -4.13 -27.83
C PHE A 257 -27.45 -4.98 -28.88
N ARG A 258 -28.16 -5.93 -29.54
CA ARG A 258 -27.60 -6.72 -30.63
C ARG A 258 -27.15 -5.85 -31.81
N GLU A 259 -27.93 -4.83 -32.18
CA GLU A 259 -27.54 -3.85 -33.19
C GLU A 259 -26.27 -3.09 -32.81
N ASN A 260 -26.14 -2.71 -31.55
CA ASN A 260 -24.94 -2.05 -31.04
C ASN A 260 -23.70 -2.97 -31.09
N LEU A 261 -23.86 -4.26 -30.78
CA LEU A 261 -22.78 -5.24 -30.94
C LEU A 261 -22.37 -5.40 -32.41
N SER A 262 -23.33 -5.47 -33.34
CA SER A 262 -23.05 -5.55 -34.77
C SER A 262 -22.28 -4.31 -35.25
N LYS A 263 -22.63 -3.12 -34.80
CA LYS A 263 -21.87 -1.86 -35.07
C LYS A 263 -20.40 -1.95 -34.62
N LEU A 264 -20.12 -2.58 -33.46
CA LEU A 264 -18.74 -2.77 -33.01
C LEU A 264 -17.95 -3.68 -33.94
N VAL A 265 -18.57 -4.76 -34.41
CA VAL A 265 -17.96 -5.68 -35.38
C VAL A 265 -17.69 -4.97 -36.69
N GLU A 266 -18.67 -4.19 -37.22
CA GLU A 266 -18.51 -3.40 -38.45
C GLU A 266 -17.40 -2.35 -38.33
N LEU A 267 -17.21 -1.76 -37.14
CA LEU A 267 -16.10 -0.87 -36.85
C LEU A 267 -14.74 -1.58 -36.80
N GLY A 268 -14.73 -2.91 -36.91
CA GLY A 268 -13.52 -3.72 -36.85
C GLY A 268 -12.94 -3.89 -35.44
N VAL A 269 -13.76 -3.73 -34.38
CA VAL A 269 -13.37 -4.10 -33.04
C VAL A 269 -13.16 -5.60 -32.96
N ASN A 270 -11.99 -6.03 -32.54
CA ASN A 270 -11.62 -7.46 -32.46
C ASN A 270 -11.13 -7.88 -31.07
N VAL A 271 -10.99 -6.91 -30.12
CA VAL A 271 -10.73 -7.18 -28.71
C VAL A 271 -11.62 -6.28 -27.85
N ILE A 272 -12.31 -6.85 -26.85
CA ILE A 272 -13.13 -6.11 -25.90
C ILE A 272 -12.72 -6.49 -24.48
N VAL A 273 -12.44 -5.47 -23.65
CA VAL A 273 -12.11 -5.62 -22.23
C VAL A 273 -13.24 -5.04 -21.40
N VAL A 274 -13.83 -5.86 -20.50
CA VAL A 274 -15.04 -5.53 -19.74
C VAL A 274 -14.75 -5.62 -18.23
N ASP A 275 -15.06 -4.56 -17.49
CA ASP A 275 -14.89 -4.51 -16.02
C ASP A 275 -15.82 -5.52 -15.30
N ARG A 276 -17.03 -5.69 -15.79
CA ARG A 276 -18.06 -6.53 -15.16
C ARG A 276 -18.43 -7.76 -16.00
N GLY A 277 -19.70 -8.13 -15.93
CA GLY A 277 -20.26 -9.28 -16.68
C GLY A 277 -20.44 -8.99 -18.17
N VAL A 278 -20.65 -10.08 -18.91
CA VAL A 278 -21.00 -10.08 -20.35
C VAL A 278 -22.26 -10.91 -20.48
N ASP A 279 -23.28 -10.38 -21.18
CA ASP A 279 -24.55 -11.07 -21.46
C ASP A 279 -24.33 -12.19 -22.50
N ASP A 280 -25.08 -13.28 -22.37
CA ASP A 280 -24.98 -14.46 -23.26
C ASP A 280 -25.18 -14.10 -24.74
N ALA A 281 -26.05 -13.12 -25.04
CA ALA A 281 -26.25 -12.65 -26.41
C ALA A 281 -25.01 -11.91 -26.96
N ALA A 282 -24.28 -11.21 -26.08
CA ALA A 282 -23.01 -10.60 -26.45
C ALA A 282 -21.92 -11.65 -26.66
N GLU A 283 -21.86 -12.67 -25.80
CA GLU A 283 -20.94 -13.79 -25.95
C GLU A 283 -21.15 -14.50 -27.30
N GLU A 284 -22.42 -14.84 -27.66
CA GLU A 284 -22.78 -15.46 -28.93
C GLU A 284 -22.34 -14.64 -30.15
N VAL A 285 -22.79 -13.37 -30.21
CA VAL A 285 -22.51 -12.49 -31.37
C VAL A 285 -21.01 -12.22 -31.53
N LEU A 286 -20.29 -11.98 -30.46
CA LEU A 286 -18.86 -11.66 -30.49
C LEU A 286 -17.99 -12.90 -30.76
N THR A 287 -18.41 -14.08 -30.30
CA THR A 287 -17.73 -15.33 -30.62
C THR A 287 -17.86 -15.64 -32.13
N ASP A 288 -19.06 -15.53 -32.68
CA ASP A 288 -19.32 -15.75 -34.10
C ASP A 288 -18.55 -14.76 -35.00
N ALA A 289 -18.38 -13.53 -34.51
CA ALA A 289 -17.60 -12.51 -35.20
C ALA A 289 -16.08 -12.64 -35.03
N GLY A 290 -15.59 -13.59 -34.23
CA GLY A 290 -14.17 -13.80 -33.99
C GLY A 290 -13.53 -12.69 -33.13
N VAL A 291 -14.27 -12.11 -32.22
CA VAL A 291 -13.81 -11.07 -31.28
C VAL A 291 -13.34 -11.73 -29.98
N MET A 292 -12.14 -11.39 -29.50
CA MET A 292 -11.67 -11.80 -28.18
C MET A 292 -12.31 -10.92 -27.12
N VAL A 293 -12.92 -11.53 -26.10
CA VAL A 293 -13.57 -10.80 -24.99
C VAL A 293 -12.98 -11.25 -23.66
N LEU A 294 -12.61 -10.27 -22.82
CA LEU A 294 -12.19 -10.47 -21.44
C LEU A 294 -13.24 -9.89 -20.52
N ARG A 295 -13.73 -10.67 -19.55
CA ARG A 295 -14.75 -10.24 -18.57
C ARG A 295 -14.20 -10.17 -17.15
N ARG A 296 -14.87 -9.38 -16.29
CA ARG A 296 -14.51 -9.22 -14.87
C ARG A 296 -13.04 -8.82 -14.68
N VAL A 297 -12.57 -7.97 -15.58
CA VAL A 297 -11.22 -7.40 -15.51
C VAL A 297 -11.23 -6.33 -14.43
N SER A 298 -10.24 -6.33 -13.54
CA SER A 298 -10.21 -5.36 -12.45
C SER A 298 -10.15 -3.92 -12.97
N SER A 299 -10.77 -2.97 -12.26
CA SER A 299 -10.77 -1.54 -12.65
C SER A 299 -9.37 -0.95 -12.77
N ARG A 300 -8.36 -1.56 -12.15
CA ARG A 300 -6.95 -1.20 -12.30
C ARG A 300 -6.43 -1.64 -13.66
N GLU A 301 -6.60 -2.91 -14.01
CA GLU A 301 -6.17 -3.46 -15.29
C GLU A 301 -6.90 -2.82 -16.48
N VAL A 302 -8.21 -2.56 -16.33
CA VAL A 302 -9.01 -1.80 -17.31
C VAL A 302 -8.36 -0.46 -17.64
N ARG A 303 -7.92 0.29 -16.61
CA ARG A 303 -7.22 1.56 -16.80
C ARG A 303 -5.84 1.40 -17.44
N GLN A 304 -5.08 0.39 -17.02
CA GLN A 304 -3.76 0.10 -17.58
C GLN A 304 -3.85 -0.28 -19.07
N VAL A 305 -4.79 -1.16 -19.43
CA VAL A 305 -5.04 -1.50 -20.84
C VAL A 305 -5.45 -0.25 -21.62
N ALA A 306 -6.43 0.53 -21.10
CA ALA A 306 -6.89 1.74 -21.78
C ALA A 306 -5.76 2.74 -22.06
N GLU A 307 -4.90 2.99 -21.06
CA GLU A 307 -3.74 3.88 -21.24
C GLU A 307 -2.73 3.32 -22.22
N HIS A 308 -2.44 2.01 -22.14
CA HIS A 308 -1.45 1.37 -23.00
C HIS A 308 -1.89 1.34 -24.47
N VAL A 309 -3.14 0.97 -24.76
CA VAL A 309 -3.65 0.91 -26.12
C VAL A 309 -4.15 2.26 -26.65
N GLY A 310 -4.23 3.29 -25.80
CA GLY A 310 -4.76 4.62 -26.14
C GLY A 310 -6.28 4.64 -26.27
N ALA A 311 -7.00 3.69 -25.68
CA ALA A 311 -8.47 3.66 -25.63
C ALA A 311 -9.02 4.64 -24.60
N ARG A 312 -10.27 5.04 -24.81
CA ARG A 312 -11.06 5.76 -23.81
C ARG A 312 -12.16 4.84 -23.30
N PRO A 313 -12.17 4.46 -22.01
CA PRO A 313 -13.23 3.60 -21.47
C PRO A 313 -14.61 4.19 -21.71
N ILE A 314 -15.57 3.35 -22.05
CA ILE A 314 -16.98 3.72 -22.21
C ILE A 314 -17.85 2.95 -21.21
N LYS A 315 -18.98 3.53 -20.86
CA LYS A 315 -20.08 2.85 -20.17
C LYS A 315 -21.00 2.15 -21.18
N ARG A 316 -21.82 1.18 -20.74
CA ARG A 316 -22.79 0.48 -21.63
C ARG A 316 -23.67 1.43 -22.44
N THR A 317 -24.09 2.55 -21.86
CA THR A 317 -24.85 3.59 -22.56
C THR A 317 -24.08 4.25 -23.72
N GLY A 318 -22.75 4.21 -23.68
CA GLY A 318 -21.87 4.72 -24.74
C GLY A 318 -21.92 3.89 -26.02
N LEU A 319 -22.38 2.64 -25.97
CA LEU A 319 -22.51 1.75 -27.14
C LEU A 319 -23.56 2.26 -28.15
N ARG A 320 -24.50 3.09 -27.71
CA ARG A 320 -25.54 3.72 -28.55
C ARG A 320 -25.02 4.84 -29.46
N ARG A 321 -23.75 5.23 -29.31
CA ARG A 321 -23.14 6.30 -30.11
C ARG A 321 -23.06 5.89 -31.57
N GLU A 322 -23.03 6.90 -32.43
CA GLU A 322 -22.77 6.68 -33.85
C GLU A 322 -21.37 6.11 -34.10
N PRO A 323 -21.18 5.28 -35.15
CA PRO A 323 -19.90 4.63 -35.43
C PRO A 323 -18.71 5.58 -35.49
N GLY A 324 -18.88 6.78 -36.07
CA GLY A 324 -17.84 7.80 -36.17
C GLY A 324 -17.38 8.36 -34.83
N ASP A 325 -18.29 8.41 -33.84
CA ASP A 325 -17.96 8.82 -32.49
C ASP A 325 -17.32 7.68 -31.69
N LEU A 326 -17.86 6.45 -31.81
CA LEU A 326 -17.29 5.26 -31.18
C LEU A 326 -15.83 5.02 -31.58
N ALA A 327 -15.47 5.28 -32.83
CA ALA A 327 -14.11 5.12 -33.34
C ALA A 327 -13.06 5.93 -32.53
N ARG A 328 -13.47 7.03 -31.88
CA ARG A 328 -12.59 7.88 -31.04
C ARG A 328 -12.30 7.31 -29.65
N TYR A 329 -13.03 6.27 -29.27
CA TYR A 329 -12.85 5.58 -27.99
C TYR A 329 -12.01 4.31 -28.14
N LEU A 330 -11.78 3.86 -29.38
CA LEU A 330 -10.99 2.65 -29.64
C LEU A 330 -9.51 2.91 -29.46
N GLY A 331 -8.83 1.94 -28.86
CA GLY A 331 -7.38 1.84 -28.84
C GLY A 331 -6.86 0.86 -29.86
N ALA A 332 -5.53 0.78 -29.96
CA ALA A 332 -4.86 -0.18 -30.84
C ALA A 332 -3.68 -0.83 -30.12
N ALA A 333 -3.43 -2.10 -30.46
CA ALA A 333 -2.24 -2.84 -30.07
C ALA A 333 -1.73 -3.65 -31.24
N GLU A 334 -0.41 -3.87 -31.32
CA GLU A 334 0.17 -4.69 -32.38
C GLU A 334 -0.25 -6.15 -32.27
N ARG A 335 -0.28 -6.65 -31.02
CA ARG A 335 -0.60 -8.05 -30.75
C ARG A 335 -1.29 -8.19 -29.38
N VAL A 336 -2.37 -8.94 -29.35
CA VAL A 336 -3.05 -9.38 -28.12
C VAL A 336 -3.16 -10.89 -28.17
N TYR A 337 -2.69 -11.58 -27.15
CA TYR A 337 -2.74 -13.05 -27.12
C TYR A 337 -2.87 -13.58 -25.69
N GLU A 338 -3.50 -14.75 -25.59
CA GLU A 338 -3.61 -15.52 -24.36
C GLU A 338 -2.42 -16.47 -24.21
N ASP A 339 -1.76 -16.42 -23.08
CA ASP A 339 -0.81 -17.42 -22.64
C ASP A 339 -1.55 -18.49 -21.83
N GLU A 340 -1.92 -19.59 -22.48
CA GLU A 340 -2.70 -20.67 -21.85
C GLU A 340 -1.96 -21.35 -20.70
N LYS A 341 -0.62 -21.32 -20.69
CA LYS A 341 0.15 -21.90 -19.58
C LYS A 341 0.05 -21.06 -18.31
N LEU A 342 -0.07 -19.75 -18.50
CA LEU A 342 -0.10 -18.77 -17.42
C LEU A 342 -1.50 -18.18 -17.21
N GLU A 343 -2.50 -18.65 -17.97
CA GLU A 343 -3.93 -18.27 -17.82
C GLU A 343 -4.17 -16.76 -17.83
N HIS A 344 -3.40 -16.02 -18.67
CA HIS A 344 -3.51 -14.57 -18.77
C HIS A 344 -3.44 -14.06 -20.22
N VAL A 345 -3.93 -12.85 -20.46
CA VAL A 345 -3.85 -12.20 -21.76
C VAL A 345 -2.84 -11.07 -21.76
N ARG A 346 -1.97 -11.02 -22.76
CA ARG A 346 -0.94 -9.99 -22.96
C ARG A 346 -1.32 -9.04 -24.08
N PHE A 347 -1.18 -7.73 -23.82
CA PHE A 347 -1.35 -6.65 -24.78
C PHE A 347 0.02 -6.06 -25.10
N LEU A 348 0.51 -6.22 -26.31
CA LEU A 348 1.83 -5.78 -26.75
C LEU A 348 1.72 -4.70 -27.82
N GLY A 349 2.67 -3.75 -27.81
CA GLY A 349 2.74 -2.72 -28.84
C GLY A 349 1.53 -1.79 -28.87
N GLY A 350 1.06 -1.35 -27.70
CA GLY A 350 -0.05 -0.41 -27.60
C GLY A 350 0.27 0.96 -28.17
N ALA A 351 -0.69 1.58 -28.85
CA ALA A 351 -0.56 2.90 -29.49
C ALA A 351 -0.64 4.08 -28.49
N GLY A 352 -0.90 3.81 -27.23
CA GLY A 352 -1.04 4.81 -26.17
C GLY A 352 0.27 5.10 -25.45
N LYS A 353 0.19 5.20 -24.11
CA LYS A 353 1.37 5.49 -23.28
C LYS A 353 2.27 4.26 -23.14
N PRO A 354 3.60 4.43 -23.12
CA PRO A 354 4.50 3.31 -22.86
C PRO A 354 4.25 2.74 -21.46
N MET A 355 4.03 1.44 -21.39
CA MET A 355 3.89 0.68 -20.15
C MET A 355 4.72 -0.59 -20.27
N ALA A 356 5.56 -0.84 -19.27
CA ALA A 356 6.31 -2.08 -19.16
C ALA A 356 5.69 -2.95 -18.08
N THR A 357 5.50 -4.22 -18.33
CA THR A 357 5.17 -5.21 -17.30
C THR A 357 6.43 -5.88 -16.81
N ILE A 358 6.56 -5.97 -15.49
CA ILE A 358 7.60 -6.72 -14.78
C ILE A 358 6.96 -8.04 -14.35
N LEU A 359 7.19 -9.10 -15.13
CA LEU A 359 6.72 -10.43 -14.79
C LEU A 359 7.79 -11.13 -13.94
N VAL A 360 7.41 -11.49 -12.72
CA VAL A 360 8.28 -12.16 -11.76
C VAL A 360 7.85 -13.61 -11.60
N GLY A 361 8.71 -14.52 -11.97
CA GLY A 361 8.46 -15.94 -11.82
C GLY A 361 8.63 -16.42 -10.38
N ALA A 362 7.78 -17.35 -9.96
CA ALA A 362 7.90 -18.08 -8.72
C ALA A 362 7.86 -19.59 -8.99
N ALA A 363 8.52 -20.37 -8.14
CA ALA A 363 8.53 -21.82 -8.28
C ALA A 363 7.19 -22.46 -7.89
N THR A 364 6.53 -21.90 -6.88
CA THR A 364 5.25 -22.36 -6.32
C THR A 364 4.36 -21.18 -5.97
N ASP A 365 3.06 -21.44 -5.79
CA ASP A 365 2.07 -20.39 -5.44
C ASP A 365 2.36 -19.75 -4.08
N GLU A 366 2.92 -20.50 -3.12
CA GLU A 366 3.20 -20.00 -1.77
C GLU A 366 4.26 -18.87 -1.74
N VAL A 367 5.15 -18.82 -2.75
CA VAL A 367 6.18 -17.77 -2.82
C VAL A 367 5.85 -16.65 -3.80
N VAL A 368 4.74 -16.74 -4.55
CA VAL A 368 4.31 -15.71 -5.52
C VAL A 368 4.14 -14.37 -4.82
N ASP A 369 3.33 -14.32 -3.77
CA ASP A 369 3.00 -13.09 -3.03
C ASP A 369 4.26 -12.40 -2.46
N GLU A 370 5.22 -13.19 -1.95
CA GLU A 370 6.46 -12.65 -1.42
C GLU A 370 7.34 -12.06 -2.53
N ARG A 371 7.49 -12.77 -3.64
CA ARG A 371 8.29 -12.27 -4.78
C ARG A 371 7.64 -11.05 -5.44
N GLU A 372 6.32 -11.02 -5.53
CA GLU A 372 5.59 -9.85 -6.01
C GLU A 372 5.86 -8.63 -5.14
N ARG A 373 5.78 -8.79 -3.83
CA ARG A 373 6.02 -7.71 -2.87
C ARG A 373 7.45 -7.19 -2.94
N ILE A 374 8.45 -8.09 -2.94
CA ILE A 374 9.86 -7.71 -3.09
C ILE A 374 10.09 -6.91 -4.38
N ALA A 375 9.46 -7.31 -5.49
CA ALA A 375 9.58 -6.59 -6.75
C ALA A 375 8.86 -5.24 -6.74
N LYS A 376 7.72 -5.14 -6.05
CA LYS A 376 7.01 -3.87 -5.83
C LYS A 376 7.84 -2.89 -5.00
N ASP A 377 8.44 -3.35 -3.90
CA ASP A 377 9.33 -2.55 -3.05
C ASP A 377 10.52 -2.01 -3.88
N ALA A 378 11.18 -2.88 -4.66
CA ALA A 378 12.28 -2.48 -5.53
C ALA A 378 11.82 -1.46 -6.60
N ALA A 379 10.64 -1.65 -7.20
CA ALA A 379 10.10 -0.75 -8.22
C ALA A 379 9.75 0.63 -7.63
N ALA A 380 9.12 0.66 -6.46
CA ALA A 380 8.80 1.88 -5.73
C ALA A 380 10.07 2.65 -5.32
N ALA A 381 11.07 1.94 -4.79
CA ALA A 381 12.34 2.54 -4.39
C ALA A 381 13.11 3.13 -5.58
N VAL A 382 13.15 2.45 -6.73
CA VAL A 382 13.77 2.99 -7.96
C VAL A 382 13.06 4.26 -8.41
N GLN A 383 11.73 4.26 -8.42
CA GLN A 383 10.96 5.45 -8.80
C GLN A 383 11.15 6.61 -7.80
N ALA A 384 11.18 6.32 -6.50
CA ALA A 384 11.44 7.32 -5.46
C ALA A 384 12.85 7.91 -5.56
N ALA A 385 13.87 7.08 -5.87
CA ALA A 385 15.25 7.50 -6.08
C ALA A 385 15.39 8.42 -7.29
N LEU A 386 14.73 8.11 -8.40
CA LEU A 386 14.70 8.96 -9.59
C LEU A 386 14.10 10.35 -9.32
N ARG A 387 13.09 10.43 -8.46
CA ARG A 387 12.40 11.68 -8.12
C ARG A 387 13.13 12.53 -7.09
N GLY A 388 13.79 11.92 -6.11
CA GLY A 388 14.32 12.61 -4.94
C GLY A 388 15.79 12.37 -4.63
N GLY A 389 16.49 11.58 -5.44
CA GLY A 389 17.86 11.18 -5.16
C GLY A 389 17.97 10.09 -4.09
N VAL A 390 19.20 9.81 -3.68
CA VAL A 390 19.54 8.76 -2.74
C VAL A 390 20.40 9.26 -1.59
N VAL A 391 20.28 8.62 -0.44
CA VAL A 391 21.11 8.83 0.75
C VAL A 391 21.76 7.53 1.19
N PRO A 392 22.81 7.55 2.02
CA PRO A 392 23.35 6.35 2.64
C PRO A 392 22.26 5.63 3.44
N GLY A 393 22.12 4.31 3.20
CA GLY A 393 21.12 3.47 3.86
C GLY A 393 21.56 2.95 5.24
N GLY A 394 20.84 1.92 5.72
CA GLY A 394 21.18 1.27 6.99
C GLY A 394 21.07 2.16 8.23
N GLY A 395 20.33 3.29 8.16
CA GLY A 395 20.21 4.24 9.26
C GLY A 395 21.36 5.27 9.36
N ALA A 396 22.34 5.21 8.46
CA ALA A 396 23.50 6.11 8.47
C ALA A 396 23.11 7.57 8.22
N ALA A 397 22.23 7.83 7.25
CA ALA A 397 21.76 9.17 6.92
C ALA A 397 20.93 9.77 8.05
N GLU A 398 20.06 8.99 8.69
CA GLU A 398 19.27 9.42 9.84
C GLU A 398 20.18 9.77 11.02
N LEU A 399 21.21 8.96 11.28
CA LEU A 399 22.18 9.26 12.34
C LEU A 399 22.99 10.52 12.05
N ALA A 400 23.40 10.75 10.80
CA ALA A 400 24.06 11.99 10.38
C ALA A 400 23.16 13.21 10.55
N ALA A 401 21.86 13.08 10.21
CA ALA A 401 20.87 14.12 10.45
C ALA A 401 20.67 14.39 11.97
N ALA A 402 20.64 13.35 12.81
CA ALA A 402 20.58 13.49 14.26
C ALA A 402 21.75 14.32 14.80
N ARG A 403 22.97 14.07 14.32
CA ARG A 403 24.17 14.84 14.69
C ARG A 403 24.04 16.32 14.31
N CYS A 404 23.56 16.61 13.10
CA CYS A 404 23.30 18.01 12.70
C CYS A 404 22.28 18.70 13.63
N LEU A 405 21.28 17.96 14.08
CA LEU A 405 20.29 18.46 15.03
C LEU A 405 20.90 18.73 16.41
N GLU A 406 21.80 17.89 16.90
CA GLU A 406 22.50 18.09 18.18
C GLU A 406 23.30 19.40 18.20
N GLU A 407 23.99 19.71 17.11
CA GLU A 407 24.71 20.99 16.95
C GLU A 407 23.74 22.17 17.01
N SER A 408 22.62 22.06 16.30
CA SER A 408 21.57 23.08 16.30
C SER A 408 20.87 23.20 17.66
N ARG A 409 20.70 22.08 18.36
CA ARG A 409 20.06 22.00 19.68
C ARG A 409 20.78 22.85 20.72
N ARG A 410 22.12 22.91 20.65
CA ARG A 410 22.95 23.73 21.56
C ARG A 410 22.62 25.23 21.50
N SER A 411 22.14 25.72 20.36
CA SER A 411 21.74 27.09 20.13
C SER A 411 20.32 27.44 20.60
N LEU A 412 19.46 26.41 20.82
CA LEU A 412 18.07 26.57 21.21
C LEU A 412 17.94 26.78 22.71
N LYS A 413 17.32 27.91 23.09
CA LYS A 413 17.02 28.23 24.48
C LYS A 413 15.59 27.82 24.84
N GLY A 414 15.40 27.43 26.10
CA GLY A 414 14.09 27.14 26.67
C GLY A 414 13.63 25.69 26.45
N MET A 415 12.36 25.41 26.80
CA MET A 415 11.83 24.07 26.92
C MET A 415 11.52 23.40 25.55
N ALA A 416 11.43 24.17 24.46
CA ALA A 416 11.26 23.61 23.13
C ALA A 416 12.43 22.68 22.70
N GLY A 417 13.62 22.90 23.26
CA GLY A 417 14.76 22.03 23.03
C GLY A 417 14.51 20.57 23.37
N TYR A 418 13.69 20.26 24.37
CA TYR A 418 13.35 18.88 24.73
C TYR A 418 12.51 18.17 23.64
N GLY A 419 11.73 18.93 22.86
CA GLY A 419 11.05 18.38 21.69
C GLY A 419 12.01 18.06 20.53
N VAL A 420 13.09 18.84 20.38
CA VAL A 420 14.17 18.52 19.41
C VAL A 420 14.92 17.26 19.85
N ASP A 421 15.17 17.09 21.16
CA ASP A 421 15.80 15.88 21.70
C ASP A 421 14.98 14.62 21.35
N CYS A 422 13.63 14.70 21.36
CA CYS A 422 12.77 13.60 20.94
C CYS A 422 12.99 13.22 19.45
N VAL A 423 13.20 14.20 18.57
CA VAL A 423 13.47 13.95 17.14
C VAL A 423 14.86 13.33 16.96
N ILE A 424 15.86 13.76 17.71
CA ILE A 424 17.20 13.18 17.70
C ILE A 424 17.14 11.69 18.03
N GLU A 425 16.42 11.31 19.09
CA GLU A 425 16.27 9.90 19.46
C GLU A 425 15.48 9.11 18.41
N ALA A 426 14.44 9.70 17.81
CA ALA A 426 13.70 9.06 16.72
C ALA A 426 14.58 8.81 15.48
N LEU A 427 15.52 9.71 15.17
CA LEU A 427 16.47 9.54 14.06
C LEU A 427 17.57 8.50 14.36
N ARG A 428 17.94 8.30 15.63
CA ARG A 428 18.90 7.27 16.06
C ARG A 428 18.31 5.87 16.04
N ARG A 429 16.98 5.77 16.21
CA ARG A 429 16.30 4.49 16.41
C ARG A 429 16.44 3.50 15.24
N PRO A 430 16.38 3.89 13.95
CA PRO A 430 16.54 2.95 12.83
C PRO A 430 17.87 2.19 12.87
N LEU A 431 19.02 2.90 12.98
CA LEU A 431 20.31 2.24 13.08
C LEU A 431 20.40 1.37 14.35
N SER A 432 19.96 1.89 15.48
CA SER A 432 19.94 1.16 16.75
C SER A 432 19.19 -0.17 16.64
N GLN A 433 18.04 -0.16 15.96
CA GLN A 433 17.24 -1.36 15.78
C GLN A 433 17.87 -2.34 14.78
N ILE A 434 18.42 -1.85 13.67
CA ILE A 434 19.12 -2.68 12.66
C ILE A 434 20.27 -3.42 13.33
N VAL A 435 21.06 -2.73 14.14
CA VAL A 435 22.19 -3.27 14.90
C VAL A 435 21.74 -4.30 15.93
N ALA A 436 20.65 -4.03 16.64
CA ALA A 436 20.05 -4.99 17.59
C ALA A 436 19.61 -6.27 16.90
N ASN A 437 18.91 -6.15 15.74
CA ASN A 437 18.48 -7.30 14.96
C ASN A 437 19.65 -8.11 14.39
N ALA A 438 20.80 -7.46 14.17
CA ALA A 438 22.04 -8.13 13.77
C ALA A 438 22.79 -8.81 14.95
N GLY A 439 22.29 -8.68 16.18
CA GLY A 439 22.86 -9.32 17.37
C GLY A 439 23.99 -8.55 18.04
N TYR A 440 24.23 -7.30 17.63
CA TYR A 440 25.25 -6.44 18.24
C TYR A 440 24.66 -5.51 19.31
N ASN A 441 25.52 -4.95 20.17
CA ASN A 441 25.10 -3.96 21.16
C ASN A 441 24.79 -2.59 20.49
N PRO A 442 23.53 -2.11 20.52
CA PRO A 442 23.16 -0.86 19.85
C PRO A 442 23.88 0.38 20.41
N LEU A 443 24.09 0.43 21.72
CA LEU A 443 24.75 1.58 22.36
C LEU A 443 26.20 1.73 21.92
N GLU A 444 26.92 0.58 21.85
CA GLU A 444 28.31 0.54 21.38
C GLU A 444 28.39 0.95 19.92
N LYS A 445 27.63 0.27 19.05
CA LYS A 445 27.75 0.46 17.59
C LYS A 445 27.24 1.81 17.11
N VAL A 446 26.16 2.34 17.67
CA VAL A 446 25.72 3.71 17.38
C VAL A 446 26.77 4.73 17.82
N GLY A 447 27.41 4.50 18.99
CA GLY A 447 28.51 5.33 19.48
C GLY A 447 29.73 5.30 18.55
N ASP A 448 30.14 4.08 18.08
CA ASP A 448 31.25 3.90 17.14
C ASP A 448 31.01 4.65 15.82
N VAL A 449 29.78 4.55 15.25
CA VAL A 449 29.43 5.26 14.01
C VAL A 449 29.42 6.77 14.22
N LEU A 450 28.85 7.27 15.33
CA LEU A 450 28.85 8.71 15.64
C LEU A 450 30.26 9.26 15.74
N ALA A 451 31.16 8.57 16.44
CA ALA A 451 32.57 8.94 16.56
C ALA A 451 33.25 8.97 15.19
N ALA A 452 33.07 7.89 14.39
CA ALA A 452 33.67 7.79 13.08
C ALA A 452 33.15 8.87 12.10
N GLN A 453 31.83 9.15 12.10
CA GLN A 453 31.26 10.24 11.30
C GLN A 453 31.77 11.60 11.71
N GLN A 454 32.03 11.80 13.01
CA GLN A 454 32.57 13.06 13.53
C GLN A 454 34.04 13.26 13.15
N GLU A 455 34.87 12.21 13.30
CA GLU A 455 36.31 12.27 13.01
C GLU A 455 36.58 12.43 11.52
N THR A 456 35.86 11.70 10.68
CA THR A 456 36.11 11.70 9.23
C THR A 456 35.33 12.73 8.46
N GLY A 457 34.26 13.30 9.04
CA GLY A 457 33.29 14.16 8.35
C GLY A 457 32.42 13.45 7.33
N LYS A 458 32.48 12.08 7.25
CA LYS A 458 31.71 11.27 6.29
C LYS A 458 30.35 10.86 6.88
N PRO A 459 29.23 11.41 6.36
CA PRO A 459 27.87 11.05 6.83
C PRO A 459 27.43 9.66 6.35
N SER A 460 28.18 9.03 5.46
CA SER A 460 27.87 7.73 4.85
C SER A 460 28.31 6.53 5.71
N LEU A 461 29.01 6.77 6.81
CA LEU A 461 29.45 5.67 7.68
C LEU A 461 28.28 5.08 8.46
N GLY A 462 28.17 3.75 8.44
CA GLY A 462 27.19 2.94 9.14
C GLY A 462 27.79 1.64 9.62
N VAL A 463 26.97 0.65 9.98
CA VAL A 463 27.43 -0.65 10.49
C VAL A 463 27.19 -1.73 9.43
N ASP A 464 28.22 -2.48 9.10
CA ASP A 464 28.06 -3.74 8.40
C ASP A 464 27.49 -4.79 9.37
N CYS A 465 26.27 -5.27 9.06
CA CYS A 465 25.54 -6.21 9.90
C CYS A 465 26.16 -7.63 9.91
N ASP A 466 27.06 -7.95 8.98
CA ASP A 466 27.75 -9.24 8.95
C ASP A 466 28.98 -9.25 9.86
N THR A 467 29.74 -8.15 9.89
CA THR A 467 31.00 -8.06 10.63
C THR A 467 30.91 -7.23 11.91
N GLY A 468 29.92 -6.35 12.03
CA GLY A 468 29.79 -5.36 13.09
C GLY A 468 30.77 -4.19 12.98
N GLU A 469 31.49 -4.07 11.86
CA GLU A 469 32.45 -2.99 11.62
C GLU A 469 31.78 -1.74 11.08
N VAL A 470 32.41 -0.57 11.33
CA VAL A 470 31.99 0.69 10.74
C VAL A 470 32.53 0.81 9.33
N VAL A 471 31.63 0.91 8.35
CA VAL A 471 31.96 0.92 6.93
C VAL A 471 31.21 2.03 6.21
N ASP A 472 31.66 2.38 5.00
CA ASP A 472 30.99 3.38 4.16
C ASP A 472 29.82 2.72 3.39
N MET A 473 28.58 3.04 3.78
CA MET A 473 27.35 2.50 3.20
C MET A 473 27.22 2.84 1.70
N PHE A 474 27.73 4.00 1.29
CA PHE A 474 27.69 4.41 -0.10
C PHE A 474 28.62 3.55 -0.98
N GLU A 475 29.83 3.26 -0.48
CA GLU A 475 30.78 2.35 -1.15
C GLU A 475 30.25 0.94 -1.22
N MET A 476 29.65 0.44 -0.14
CA MET A 476 28.99 -0.87 -0.10
C MET A 476 27.75 -0.94 -1.01
N GLY A 477 27.22 0.19 -1.45
CA GLY A 477 26.01 0.25 -2.26
C GLY A 477 24.72 0.09 -1.47
N ILE A 478 24.77 0.28 -0.16
CA ILE A 478 23.59 0.29 0.71
C ILE A 478 23.00 1.71 0.67
N LEU A 479 22.02 1.90 -0.21
CA LEU A 479 21.44 3.19 -0.53
C LEU A 479 19.91 3.14 -0.39
N ASP A 480 19.36 4.20 0.21
CA ASP A 480 17.92 4.38 0.35
C ASP A 480 17.46 5.63 -0.42
N PRO A 481 16.24 5.63 -0.99
CA PRO A 481 15.69 6.84 -1.60
C PRO A 481 15.46 7.92 -0.55
N THR A 482 15.88 9.16 -0.84
CA THR A 482 15.71 10.30 0.06
C THR A 482 14.25 10.55 0.40
N LEU A 483 13.34 10.37 -0.57
CA LEU A 483 11.89 10.56 -0.36
C LEU A 483 11.32 9.58 0.66
N VAL A 484 11.80 8.33 0.70
CA VAL A 484 11.37 7.33 1.70
C VAL A 484 11.67 7.84 3.11
N LYS A 485 12.88 8.36 3.34
CA LYS A 485 13.31 8.87 4.64
C LYS A 485 12.57 10.13 5.08
N THR A 486 12.47 11.09 4.16
CA THR A 486 11.81 12.38 4.46
C THR A 486 10.31 12.22 4.66
N TYR A 487 9.65 11.31 3.94
CA TYR A 487 8.23 11.03 4.12
C TYR A 487 7.98 10.27 5.43
N ALA A 488 8.79 9.25 5.76
CA ALA A 488 8.71 8.53 7.02
C ALA A 488 8.84 9.46 8.23
N LEU A 489 9.81 10.36 8.20
CA LEU A 489 10.02 11.36 9.24
C LEU A 489 8.81 12.31 9.37
N LYS A 490 8.28 12.79 8.25
CA LYS A 490 7.09 13.65 8.22
C LYS A 490 5.87 12.95 8.81
N ALA A 491 5.56 11.75 8.32
CA ALA A 491 4.40 10.98 8.74
C ALA A 491 4.47 10.61 10.23
N ALA A 492 5.64 10.17 10.72
CA ALA A 492 5.88 9.90 12.13
C ALA A 492 5.63 11.15 13.00
N GLY A 493 6.11 12.32 12.54
CA GLY A 493 5.94 13.58 13.25
C GLY A 493 4.49 14.06 13.32
N GLU A 494 3.76 13.96 12.21
CA GLU A 494 2.34 14.37 12.15
C GLU A 494 1.49 13.57 13.14
N ILE A 495 1.70 12.28 13.23
CA ILE A 495 0.95 11.43 14.16
C ILE A 495 1.40 11.62 15.60
N ALA A 496 2.70 11.70 15.87
CA ALA A 496 3.17 11.98 17.21
C ALA A 496 2.58 13.31 17.75
N GLU A 497 2.58 14.36 16.93
CA GLU A 497 1.95 15.63 17.26
C GLU A 497 0.44 15.48 17.51
N ALA A 498 -0.27 14.76 16.65
CA ALA A 498 -1.71 14.57 16.79
C ALA A 498 -2.05 13.84 18.10
N ILE A 499 -1.30 12.79 18.44
CA ILE A 499 -1.53 12.00 19.67
C ILE A 499 -1.11 12.78 20.92
N LEU A 500 0.02 13.50 20.91
CA LEU A 500 0.46 14.33 22.04
C LEU A 500 -0.54 15.43 22.40
N ARG A 501 -1.35 15.90 21.46
CA ARG A 501 -2.41 16.89 21.68
C ARG A 501 -3.66 16.32 22.35
N ILE A 502 -3.82 15.00 22.39
CA ILE A 502 -5.01 14.39 22.98
C ILE A 502 -4.99 14.60 24.49
N ASN A 503 -5.92 15.42 24.96
CA ASN A 503 -6.10 15.72 26.39
C ASN A 503 -7.10 14.78 27.07
N THR A 504 -8.06 14.24 26.30
CA THR A 504 -9.20 13.48 26.84
C THR A 504 -9.64 12.46 25.80
N ILE A 505 -9.94 11.23 26.25
CA ILE A 505 -10.54 10.18 25.44
C ILE A 505 -11.97 9.98 25.90
N ILE A 506 -12.93 10.22 25.00
CA ILE A 506 -14.36 10.01 25.26
C ILE A 506 -14.79 8.76 24.50
N LYS A 507 -15.08 7.69 25.24
CA LYS A 507 -15.60 6.44 24.68
C LYS A 507 -17.12 6.49 24.70
N LYS A 508 -17.76 6.45 23.52
CA LYS A 508 -19.21 6.30 23.42
C LYS A 508 -19.56 4.82 23.69
N ARG A 509 -20.42 4.57 24.67
CA ARG A 509 -21.00 3.23 24.88
C ARG A 509 -21.87 2.93 23.67
N GLU A 510 -21.75 1.75 23.07
CA GLU A 510 -22.76 1.20 22.20
C GLU A 510 -24.00 1.01 23.06
N GLU A 511 -25.10 1.65 22.71
CA GLU A 511 -26.40 1.33 23.26
C GLU A 511 -26.66 -0.12 22.84
N GLY A 512 -26.57 -1.03 23.82
CA GLY A 512 -26.91 -2.42 23.63
C GLY A 512 -28.35 -2.45 23.15
N GLY A 513 -28.57 -3.03 21.97
CA GLY A 513 -29.89 -3.24 21.40
C GLY A 513 -30.77 -3.94 22.42
N GLY A 514 -31.53 -3.16 23.16
CA GLY A 514 -32.56 -3.63 24.03
C GLY A 514 -33.64 -4.32 23.18
N SER A 515 -33.64 -5.63 23.19
CA SER A 515 -34.80 -6.38 22.74
C SER A 515 -35.98 -5.95 23.61
N GLY A 516 -36.84 -5.11 23.04
CA GLY A 516 -38.13 -4.74 23.60
C GLY A 516 -39.00 -5.97 23.79
N GLY A 517 -38.98 -6.53 25.00
CA GLY A 517 -39.98 -7.47 25.46
C GLY A 517 -41.29 -6.71 25.69
N ALA A 518 -42.20 -6.82 24.74
CA ALA A 518 -43.58 -6.40 24.93
C ALA A 518 -44.24 -7.22 26.01
N SER A 519 -44.43 -6.66 27.21
CA SER A 519 -45.29 -7.16 28.24
C SER A 519 -46.75 -6.86 27.84
N GLY A 520 -47.40 -7.87 27.25
CA GLY A 520 -48.86 -7.94 27.13
C GLY A 520 -49.43 -8.47 28.43
N GLY A 521 -50.12 -7.63 29.21
CA GLY A 521 -50.92 -8.04 30.35
C GLY A 521 -52.17 -8.81 29.94
N GLY A 522 -52.48 -9.88 30.66
CA GLY A 522 -53.70 -10.63 30.57
C GLY A 522 -53.94 -11.34 31.88
N SER A 523 -54.88 -10.81 32.66
CA SER A 523 -55.43 -11.32 33.90
C SER A 523 -56.21 -12.62 33.74
N GLY A 524 -56.18 -13.54 34.74
CA GLY A 524 -57.29 -14.44 34.96
C GLY A 524 -56.95 -15.79 35.61
N GLY A 525 -57.24 -15.96 36.89
CA GLY A 525 -57.97 -17.09 37.50
C GLY A 525 -57.22 -18.39 37.83
N GLY A 526 -56.89 -18.55 39.02
CA GLY A 526 -56.84 -19.58 40.06
C GLY A 526 -57.32 -21.02 39.74
N PRO A 527 -57.41 -21.90 40.79
CA PRO A 527 -56.28 -22.59 41.37
C PRO A 527 -56.48 -24.14 41.29
N GLY A 528 -55.52 -24.97 41.64
CA GLY A 528 -55.77 -26.33 42.10
C GLY A 528 -54.84 -27.39 41.55
N GLY A 529 -54.28 -28.16 42.46
CA GLY A 529 -53.98 -29.54 42.22
C GLY A 529 -52.56 -30.02 42.50
N ALA A 530 -52.36 -30.55 43.64
CA ALA A 530 -51.23 -31.33 44.11
C ALA A 530 -50.91 -32.57 43.25
N GLY A 531 -49.63 -32.99 43.25
CA GLY A 531 -49.25 -34.29 42.72
C GLY A 531 -47.77 -34.56 42.76
N THR A 532 -47.28 -35.06 43.83
CA THR A 532 -46.14 -35.95 44.16
C THR A 532 -45.60 -36.83 43.04
N GLY A 533 -44.27 -37.03 43.02
CA GLY A 533 -43.62 -38.21 42.43
C GLY A 533 -42.20 -37.93 41.95
N SER A 534 -41.23 -38.02 42.71
CA SER A 534 -40.11 -38.95 42.97
C SER A 534 -39.59 -39.77 41.78
N LEU A 535 -38.25 -39.76 41.71
CA LEU A 535 -37.26 -40.79 41.37
C LEU A 535 -36.68 -40.92 39.99
N ASP A 536 -35.32 -40.82 40.04
CA ASP A 536 -34.27 -41.65 39.42
C ASP A 536 -34.10 -41.71 37.88
N GLY A 537 -32.83 -41.48 37.56
CA GLY A 537 -32.20 -41.86 36.29
C GLY A 537 -31.04 -40.92 35.91
#